data_e1ab96d6f52ebeb7dc3ce8513dbc07b1
#
_entry.id   e1ab96d6f52ebeb7dc3ce8513dbc07b1
#
_cell.length_a   1.000
_cell.length_b   1.000
_cell.length_c   1.000
_cell.angle_alpha   90.00
_cell.angle_beta   90.00
_cell.angle_gamma   90.00
#
_symmetry.space_group_name_H-M   'P 1'
#
loop_
_entity.id
_entity.type
_entity.pdbx_description
1 polymer ?
#
loop_
_entity_poly.entity_id
_entity_poly.type
_entity_poly.pdbx_seq_one_letter_code
_entity_poly.pdbx_strand_id
1 'polypeptide(L)'
;MNRDTICVQGGYTPGNGEPRQIPIIQSTTFKYATSEDMGKLFDLEADGYFYSRLQNPTCDLVAKKICELEGGTAAMLTSSGQAANFFALFNLCEAGDHIVASSTIYGGTFNLISVTMKKMGITATFVDPLCSEEELDAAFQPNTKVVFGETIANPALTVLDIEKFAKAAHAHGVPLIVDNTFPTPVNCRPFEWGADIVTHSTTKYMDGHGAVLGGAIVDGGKFDWMAHADKFPGLCTPDESYHGITYAERFGKEGAFITKATAQLMRDFGSMQSPMNAYMLNLGLESL
;
A
#
# COMPACT_ATOMS: atom_id res chain seq x y z
N MET A 1 -13.82 -4.02 17.03
CA MET A 1 -14.95 -3.11 16.73
C MET A 1 -15.63 -3.61 15.46
N ASN A 2 -16.94 -3.31 15.27
CA ASN A 2 -17.57 -3.53 13.96
C ASN A 2 -17.13 -2.44 12.96
N ARG A 3 -17.41 -2.64 11.65
CA ARG A 3 -16.95 -1.71 10.59
C ARG A 3 -17.44 -0.29 10.79
N ASP A 4 -18.74 -0.12 11.10
CA ASP A 4 -19.35 1.21 11.29
C ASP A 4 -18.67 1.96 12.45
N THR A 5 -18.33 1.25 13.52
CA THR A 5 -17.61 1.84 14.67
C THR A 5 -16.18 2.21 14.27
N ILE A 6 -15.49 1.40 13.44
CA ILE A 6 -14.16 1.74 12.95
C ILE A 6 -14.20 2.97 12.04
N CYS A 7 -15.21 3.10 11.16
CA CYS A 7 -15.38 4.30 10.33
C CYS A 7 -15.37 5.59 11.17
N VAL A 8 -16.03 5.57 12.33
CA VAL A 8 -16.12 6.76 13.21
C VAL A 8 -14.93 6.88 14.18
N GLN A 9 -14.46 5.77 14.77
CA GLN A 9 -13.53 5.79 15.90
C GLN A 9 -12.18 5.13 15.65
N GLY A 10 -11.98 4.48 14.49
CA GLY A 10 -10.74 3.80 14.16
C GLY A 10 -9.55 4.77 14.00
N GLY A 11 -8.35 4.25 14.16
CA GLY A 11 -7.09 4.96 13.94
C GLY A 11 -6.67 5.92 15.04
N TYR A 12 -7.60 6.48 15.82
CA TYR A 12 -7.29 7.46 16.86
C TYR A 12 -8.05 7.18 18.16
N THR A 13 -7.32 7.14 19.25
CA THR A 13 -7.89 7.05 20.61
C THR A 13 -7.45 8.26 21.41
N PRO A 14 -8.32 9.26 21.63
CA PRO A 14 -7.95 10.45 22.39
C PRO A 14 -7.71 10.11 23.87
N GLY A 15 -6.69 10.72 24.45
CA GLY A 15 -6.39 10.70 25.88
C GLY A 15 -7.33 11.62 26.70
N ASN A 16 -7.10 11.68 28.01
CA ASN A 16 -7.89 12.54 28.87
C ASN A 16 -7.65 14.02 28.58
N GLY A 17 -8.72 14.74 28.17
CA GLY A 17 -8.65 16.16 27.81
C GLY A 17 -8.18 16.44 26.38
N GLU A 18 -7.91 15.41 25.58
CA GLU A 18 -7.58 15.57 24.17
C GLU A 18 -8.83 15.72 23.29
N PRO A 19 -8.71 16.36 22.12
CA PRO A 19 -9.82 16.52 21.19
C PRO A 19 -10.29 15.15 20.66
N ARG A 20 -11.59 15.03 20.40
CA ARG A 20 -12.17 13.80 19.81
C ARG A 20 -11.80 13.64 18.33
N GLN A 21 -11.68 14.75 17.61
CA GLN A 21 -11.21 14.76 16.22
C GLN A 21 -9.69 14.68 16.18
N ILE A 22 -9.17 14.03 15.15
CA ILE A 22 -7.73 13.96 14.92
C ILE A 22 -7.15 15.37 14.75
N PRO A 23 -5.98 15.66 15.33
CA PRO A 23 -5.34 16.97 15.14
C PRO A 23 -4.79 17.12 13.73
N ILE A 24 -4.82 18.34 13.18
CA ILE A 24 -4.14 18.67 11.92
C ILE A 24 -2.74 19.18 12.26
N ILE A 25 -1.72 18.36 12.05
CA ILE A 25 -0.33 18.71 12.28
C ILE A 25 0.27 19.25 10.98
N GLN A 26 0.11 20.56 10.77
CA GLN A 26 0.62 21.26 9.59
C GLN A 26 2.05 21.75 9.84
N SER A 27 3.01 20.82 9.90
CA SER A 27 4.43 21.09 10.10
C SER A 27 5.27 20.36 9.07
N THR A 28 6.37 20.97 8.62
CA THR A 28 7.33 20.30 7.72
C THR A 28 8.33 19.45 8.50
N THR A 29 8.74 19.92 9.67
CA THR A 29 9.79 19.32 10.51
C THR A 29 9.35 19.27 11.97
N PHE A 30 10.00 18.43 12.75
CA PHE A 30 9.72 18.22 14.16
C PHE A 30 10.99 18.45 14.98
N LYS A 31 10.85 19.00 16.19
CA LYS A 31 11.96 19.34 17.08
C LYS A 31 12.24 18.19 18.05
N TYR A 32 13.52 17.88 18.20
CA TYR A 32 14.05 16.98 19.22
C TYR A 32 14.97 17.72 20.17
N ALA A 33 15.17 17.19 21.37
CA ALA A 33 16.01 17.79 22.38
C ALA A 33 17.50 17.71 21.99
N THR A 34 17.90 16.61 21.36
CA THR A 34 19.28 16.35 20.94
C THR A 34 19.34 15.87 19.48
N SER A 35 20.47 16.01 18.83
CA SER A 35 20.75 15.44 17.51
C SER A 35 20.86 13.91 17.58
N GLU A 36 21.23 13.36 18.73
CA GLU A 36 21.29 11.91 18.96
C GLU A 36 19.89 11.28 18.94
N ASP A 37 18.90 11.91 19.60
CA ASP A 37 17.51 11.45 19.54
C ASP A 37 16.97 11.45 18.10
N MET A 38 17.32 12.48 17.32
CA MET A 38 16.93 12.55 15.91
C MET A 38 17.67 11.50 15.06
N GLY A 39 18.95 11.24 15.34
CA GLY A 39 19.74 10.21 14.66
C GLY A 39 19.08 8.83 14.72
N LYS A 40 18.55 8.44 15.87
CA LYS A 40 17.84 7.15 16.05
C LYS A 40 16.64 6.99 15.13
N LEU A 41 15.97 8.08 14.74
CA LEU A 41 14.85 8.02 13.76
C LEU A 41 15.38 7.73 12.36
N PHE A 42 16.50 8.33 11.97
CA PHE A 42 17.15 8.07 10.68
C PHE A 42 17.68 6.63 10.59
N ASP A 43 18.11 6.07 11.71
CA ASP A 43 18.59 4.70 11.81
C ASP A 43 17.45 3.67 11.99
N LEU A 44 16.19 4.15 11.97
CA LEU A 44 14.98 3.36 12.24
C LEU A 44 15.04 2.61 13.60
N GLU A 45 15.76 3.17 14.58
CA GLU A 45 15.92 2.62 15.92
C GLU A 45 14.88 3.14 16.93
N ALA A 46 14.19 4.22 16.57
CA ALA A 46 13.13 4.81 17.36
C ALA A 46 11.95 5.19 16.48
N ASP A 47 10.75 5.15 17.06
CA ASP A 47 9.54 5.67 16.44
C ASP A 47 9.46 7.19 16.63
N GLY A 48 8.94 7.88 15.61
CA GLY A 48 8.72 9.32 15.68
C GLY A 48 8.66 10.00 14.33
N TYR A 49 8.49 11.31 14.37
CA TYR A 49 8.34 12.13 13.16
C TYR A 49 9.49 13.12 13.09
N PHE A 50 10.15 13.24 11.96
CA PHE A 50 11.19 14.24 11.75
C PHE A 50 10.92 15.13 10.53
N TYR A 51 10.26 14.60 9.51
CA TYR A 51 9.93 15.33 8.29
C TYR A 51 8.63 14.82 7.66
N SER A 52 7.67 15.72 7.42
CA SER A 52 6.32 15.36 6.96
C SER A 52 6.25 14.74 5.57
N ARG A 53 7.30 14.86 4.74
CA ARG A 53 7.36 14.16 3.45
C ARG A 53 7.40 12.64 3.64
N LEU A 54 8.04 12.16 4.70
CA LEU A 54 8.09 10.72 5.00
C LEU A 54 6.86 10.28 5.79
N GLN A 55 6.62 10.93 6.93
CA GLN A 55 5.54 10.60 7.84
C GLN A 55 5.01 11.85 8.53
N ASN A 56 3.71 11.88 8.77
CA ASN A 56 3.04 12.97 9.48
C ASN A 56 1.96 12.38 10.41
N PRO A 57 1.85 12.84 11.68
CA PRO A 57 0.92 12.28 12.65
C PRO A 57 -0.53 12.22 12.15
N THR A 58 -1.01 13.28 11.47
CA THR A 58 -2.38 13.31 10.92
C THR A 58 -2.57 12.24 9.85
N CYS A 59 -1.61 12.12 8.93
CA CYS A 59 -1.67 11.12 7.86
C CYS A 59 -1.63 9.69 8.41
N ASP A 60 -0.81 9.45 9.43
CA ASP A 60 -0.65 8.11 10.02
C ASP A 60 -1.90 7.67 10.79
N LEU A 61 -2.60 8.59 11.47
CA LEU A 61 -3.88 8.29 12.12
C LEU A 61 -4.93 7.84 11.10
N VAL A 62 -4.97 8.48 9.93
CA VAL A 62 -5.92 8.12 8.86
C VAL A 62 -5.49 6.82 8.17
N ALA A 63 -4.21 6.64 7.90
CA ALA A 63 -3.67 5.37 7.39
C ALA A 63 -4.01 4.21 8.32
N LYS A 64 -3.86 4.40 9.63
CA LYS A 64 -4.22 3.41 10.65
C LYS A 64 -5.72 3.07 10.62
N LYS A 65 -6.62 4.08 10.46
CA LYS A 65 -8.06 3.83 10.31
C LYS A 65 -8.36 2.97 9.09
N ILE A 66 -7.76 3.27 7.93
CA ILE A 66 -7.93 2.47 6.71
C ILE A 66 -7.36 1.06 6.91
N CYS A 67 -6.22 0.92 7.57
CA CYS A 67 -5.63 -0.36 7.93
C CYS A 67 -6.59 -1.22 8.78
N GLU A 68 -7.20 -0.64 9.81
CA GLU A 68 -8.19 -1.31 10.66
C GLU A 68 -9.45 -1.71 9.88
N LEU A 69 -9.91 -0.86 8.95
CA LEU A 69 -11.06 -1.15 8.08
C LEU A 69 -10.79 -2.34 7.16
N GLU A 70 -9.62 -2.40 6.52
CA GLU A 70 -9.21 -3.51 5.66
C GLU A 70 -8.86 -4.78 6.45
N GLY A 71 -8.47 -4.65 7.72
CA GLY A 71 -7.96 -5.75 8.54
C GLY A 71 -6.50 -6.08 8.24
N GLY A 72 -5.71 -5.08 7.84
CA GLY A 72 -4.28 -5.17 7.61
C GLY A 72 -3.44 -5.00 8.87
N THR A 73 -2.12 -5.02 8.71
CA THR A 73 -1.13 -4.85 9.79
C THR A 73 -0.40 -3.51 9.72
N ALA A 74 -0.19 -2.98 8.52
CA ALA A 74 0.47 -1.69 8.29
C ALA A 74 -0.16 -0.98 7.09
N ALA A 75 -0.13 0.36 7.08
CA ALA A 75 -0.63 1.15 5.98
C ALA A 75 0.11 2.48 5.84
N MET A 76 0.03 3.08 4.65
CA MET A 76 0.51 4.43 4.37
C MET A 76 -0.45 5.15 3.43
N LEU A 77 -0.51 6.49 3.55
CA LEU A 77 -1.21 7.34 2.59
C LEU A 77 -0.27 7.80 1.48
N THR A 78 -0.84 8.03 0.30
CA THR A 78 -0.17 8.64 -0.85
C THR A 78 -1.00 9.77 -1.43
N SER A 79 -0.41 10.60 -2.29
CA SER A 79 -1.07 11.77 -2.89
C SER A 79 -2.20 11.40 -3.87
N SER A 80 -2.26 10.15 -4.34
CA SER A 80 -3.28 9.65 -5.26
C SER A 80 -3.29 8.12 -5.30
N GLY A 81 -4.39 7.53 -5.78
CA GLY A 81 -4.45 6.08 -6.03
C GLY A 81 -3.40 5.61 -7.04
N GLN A 82 -3.08 6.46 -8.03
CA GLN A 82 -2.03 6.11 -9.01
C GLN A 82 -0.64 6.05 -8.36
N ALA A 83 -0.36 6.93 -7.39
CA ALA A 83 0.88 6.87 -6.60
C ALA A 83 0.89 5.62 -5.71
N ALA A 84 -0.27 5.22 -5.15
CA ALA A 84 -0.39 3.99 -4.37
C ALA A 84 -0.07 2.76 -5.23
N ASN A 85 -0.67 2.64 -6.42
CA ASN A 85 -0.40 1.54 -7.34
C ASN A 85 1.07 1.51 -7.81
N PHE A 86 1.63 2.69 -8.14
CA PHE A 86 3.04 2.77 -8.52
C PHE A 86 3.96 2.33 -7.38
N PHE A 87 3.76 2.85 -6.17
CA PHE A 87 4.59 2.50 -5.02
C PHE A 87 4.47 1.01 -4.67
N ALA A 88 3.25 0.46 -4.68
CA ALA A 88 3.05 -0.95 -4.36
C ALA A 88 3.78 -1.87 -5.34
N LEU A 89 3.74 -1.57 -6.64
CA LEU A 89 4.41 -2.34 -7.67
C LEU A 89 5.94 -2.11 -7.66
N PHE A 90 6.37 -0.85 -7.61
CA PHE A 90 7.78 -0.48 -7.69
C PHE A 90 8.56 -0.83 -6.42
N ASN A 91 7.88 -1.03 -5.30
CA ASN A 91 8.48 -1.53 -4.06
C ASN A 91 9.00 -2.98 -4.19
N LEU A 92 8.44 -3.73 -5.14
CA LEU A 92 8.75 -5.15 -5.36
C LEU A 92 9.52 -5.42 -6.65
N CYS A 93 9.38 -4.54 -7.66
CA CYS A 93 9.91 -4.76 -9.00
C CYS A 93 11.09 -3.82 -9.30
N GLU A 94 12.10 -4.37 -9.95
CA GLU A 94 13.26 -3.68 -10.48
C GLU A 94 13.38 -3.87 -11.99
N ALA A 95 14.37 -3.24 -12.62
CA ALA A 95 14.65 -3.44 -14.04
C ALA A 95 14.97 -4.92 -14.34
N GLY A 96 14.27 -5.50 -15.29
CA GLY A 96 14.36 -6.91 -15.65
C GLY A 96 13.25 -7.77 -15.05
N ASP A 97 12.45 -7.25 -14.14
CA ASP A 97 11.34 -7.97 -13.51
C ASP A 97 10.06 -7.99 -14.35
N HIS A 98 9.14 -8.85 -13.95
CA HIS A 98 7.90 -9.11 -14.64
C HIS A 98 6.69 -9.04 -13.70
N ILE A 99 5.57 -8.54 -14.22
CA ILE A 99 4.27 -8.43 -13.54
C ILE A 99 3.23 -9.27 -14.29
N VAL A 100 2.42 -10.05 -13.59
CA VAL A 100 1.17 -10.60 -14.14
C VAL A 100 0.03 -9.69 -13.69
N ALA A 101 -0.79 -9.19 -14.62
CA ALA A 101 -1.87 -8.28 -14.27
C ALA A 101 -3.19 -8.67 -14.98
N SER A 102 -4.32 -8.43 -14.30
CA SER A 102 -5.62 -8.50 -14.96
C SER A 102 -5.70 -7.46 -16.09
N SER A 103 -6.27 -7.83 -17.21
CA SER A 103 -6.42 -6.94 -18.37
C SER A 103 -7.53 -5.90 -18.24
N THR A 104 -8.45 -6.09 -17.29
CA THR A 104 -9.63 -5.23 -17.09
C THR A 104 -9.47 -4.25 -15.93
N ILE A 105 -8.25 -3.87 -15.57
CA ILE A 105 -7.96 -2.86 -14.56
C ILE A 105 -8.19 -1.44 -15.08
N TYR A 106 -8.25 -0.46 -14.17
CA TYR A 106 -8.36 0.96 -14.50
C TYR A 106 -7.32 1.37 -15.56
N GLY A 107 -7.77 2.09 -16.58
CA GLY A 107 -6.94 2.45 -17.75
C GLY A 107 -5.65 3.21 -17.40
N GLY A 108 -5.67 4.03 -16.33
CA GLY A 108 -4.46 4.69 -15.82
C GLY A 108 -3.43 3.69 -15.30
N THR A 109 -3.86 2.67 -14.57
CA THR A 109 -2.99 1.61 -14.05
C THR A 109 -2.52 0.68 -15.16
N PHE A 110 -3.39 0.37 -16.14
CA PHE A 110 -2.99 -0.36 -17.33
C PHE A 110 -1.84 0.36 -18.07
N ASN A 111 -1.97 1.68 -18.30
CA ASN A 111 -0.92 2.48 -18.92
C ASN A 111 0.34 2.60 -18.05
N LEU A 112 0.19 2.70 -16.72
CA LEU A 112 1.32 2.67 -15.80
C LEU A 112 2.16 1.41 -16.01
N ILE A 113 1.53 0.24 -15.98
CA ILE A 113 2.20 -1.05 -16.10
C ILE A 113 2.73 -1.27 -17.52
N SER A 114 1.90 -1.09 -18.56
CA SER A 114 2.23 -1.46 -19.94
C SER A 114 3.19 -0.47 -20.64
N VAL A 115 3.20 0.80 -20.22
CA VAL A 115 3.97 1.86 -20.90
C VAL A 115 5.02 2.48 -19.99
N THR A 116 4.62 2.96 -18.80
CA THR A 116 5.52 3.72 -17.95
C THR A 116 6.57 2.83 -17.29
N MET A 117 6.16 1.74 -16.66
CA MET A 117 7.07 0.80 -16.00
C MET A 117 7.94 0.04 -17.02
N LYS A 118 7.44 -0.15 -18.24
CA LYS A 118 8.27 -0.69 -19.34
C LYS A 118 9.49 0.19 -19.64
N LYS A 119 9.38 1.52 -19.52
CA LYS A 119 10.53 2.43 -19.66
C LYS A 119 11.54 2.28 -18.52
N MET A 120 11.13 1.71 -17.40
CA MET A 120 11.98 1.38 -16.24
C MET A 120 12.53 -0.04 -16.32
N GLY A 121 12.30 -0.74 -17.45
CA GLY A 121 12.79 -2.11 -17.67
C GLY A 121 11.92 -3.19 -17.07
N ILE A 122 10.72 -2.86 -16.57
CA ILE A 122 9.76 -3.81 -15.99
C ILE A 122 8.76 -4.22 -17.07
N THR A 123 8.56 -5.53 -17.23
CA THR A 123 7.66 -6.10 -18.24
C THR A 123 6.36 -6.62 -17.60
N ALA A 124 5.32 -6.87 -18.41
CA ALA A 124 4.07 -7.40 -17.90
C ALA A 124 3.37 -8.31 -18.89
N THR A 125 2.67 -9.32 -18.37
CA THR A 125 1.67 -10.12 -19.09
C THR A 125 0.30 -9.81 -18.52
N PHE A 126 -0.63 -9.42 -19.42
CA PHE A 126 -2.03 -9.17 -19.05
C PHE A 126 -2.88 -10.40 -19.36
N VAL A 127 -3.70 -10.81 -18.39
CA VAL A 127 -4.59 -11.97 -18.50
C VAL A 127 -6.06 -11.54 -18.37
N ASP A 128 -6.95 -12.23 -19.03
CA ASP A 128 -8.38 -12.04 -18.80
C ASP A 128 -8.72 -12.47 -17.35
N PRO A 129 -9.41 -11.64 -16.53
CA PRO A 129 -9.80 -12.05 -15.18
C PRO A 129 -10.68 -13.30 -15.13
N LEU A 130 -11.34 -13.62 -16.25
CA LEU A 130 -12.16 -14.82 -16.41
C LEU A 130 -11.39 -16.01 -17.02
N CYS A 131 -10.08 -15.89 -17.26
CA CYS A 131 -9.23 -16.97 -17.79
C CYS A 131 -9.26 -18.23 -16.90
N SER A 132 -8.92 -19.37 -17.48
CA SER A 132 -8.77 -20.61 -16.71
C SER A 132 -7.56 -20.55 -15.76
N GLU A 133 -7.47 -21.50 -14.80
CA GLU A 133 -6.30 -21.61 -13.92
C GLU A 133 -5.02 -21.88 -14.73
N GLU A 134 -5.11 -22.71 -15.78
CA GLU A 134 -3.99 -23.05 -16.66
C GLU A 134 -3.52 -21.85 -17.50
N GLU A 135 -4.44 -21.02 -17.99
CA GLU A 135 -4.09 -19.80 -18.72
C GLU A 135 -3.43 -18.77 -17.80
N LEU A 136 -3.91 -18.68 -16.56
CA LEU A 136 -3.31 -17.79 -15.55
C LEU A 136 -1.90 -18.28 -15.18
N ASP A 137 -1.72 -19.59 -14.94
CA ASP A 137 -0.43 -20.19 -14.62
C ASP A 137 0.59 -20.00 -15.75
N ALA A 138 0.16 -20.15 -17.01
CA ALA A 138 1.01 -19.95 -18.18
C ALA A 138 1.51 -18.49 -18.37
N ALA A 139 0.90 -17.52 -17.68
CA ALA A 139 1.31 -16.12 -17.75
C ALA A 139 2.56 -15.81 -16.89
N PHE A 140 2.90 -16.70 -15.94
CA PHE A 140 4.05 -16.49 -15.07
C PHE A 140 5.38 -16.77 -15.79
N GLN A 141 6.37 -15.97 -15.47
CA GLN A 141 7.74 -16.08 -15.94
C GLN A 141 8.69 -16.28 -14.74
N PRO A 142 9.91 -16.80 -14.93
CA PRO A 142 10.86 -16.99 -13.80
C PRO A 142 11.16 -15.71 -13.02
N ASN A 143 11.08 -14.55 -13.68
CA ASN A 143 11.29 -13.22 -13.12
C ASN A 143 9.99 -12.50 -12.71
N THR A 144 8.85 -13.20 -12.64
CA THR A 144 7.62 -12.62 -12.10
C THR A 144 7.78 -12.34 -10.62
N LYS A 145 7.43 -11.11 -10.21
CA LYS A 145 7.53 -10.61 -8.82
C LYS A 145 6.19 -10.36 -8.15
N VAL A 146 5.14 -10.14 -8.92
CA VAL A 146 3.85 -9.73 -8.36
C VAL A 146 2.71 -10.02 -9.34
N VAL A 147 1.54 -10.30 -8.77
CA VAL A 147 0.26 -10.33 -9.49
C VAL A 147 -0.53 -9.10 -9.10
N PHE A 148 -1.15 -8.43 -10.07
CA PHE A 148 -1.96 -7.24 -9.84
C PHE A 148 -3.38 -7.42 -10.41
N GLY A 149 -4.39 -7.07 -9.61
CA GLY A 149 -5.78 -7.06 -10.04
C GLY A 149 -6.58 -5.91 -9.42
N GLU A 150 -7.81 -5.73 -9.88
CA GLU A 150 -8.77 -4.77 -9.35
C GLU A 150 -10.05 -5.51 -8.98
N THR A 151 -10.55 -5.34 -7.76
CA THR A 151 -11.70 -6.09 -7.22
C THR A 151 -12.93 -5.99 -8.12
N ILE A 152 -13.26 -4.77 -8.56
CA ILE A 152 -14.31 -4.48 -9.55
C ILE A 152 -13.69 -3.58 -10.61
N ALA A 153 -13.55 -4.10 -11.82
CA ALA A 153 -12.87 -3.42 -12.92
C ALA A 153 -13.57 -2.14 -13.38
N ASN A 154 -12.82 -1.09 -13.66
CA ASN A 154 -13.29 0.15 -14.26
C ASN A 154 -12.80 0.30 -15.71
N PRO A 155 -13.68 0.35 -16.74
CA PRO A 155 -15.13 0.45 -16.67
C PRO A 155 -15.88 -0.88 -16.88
N ALA A 156 -15.17 -2.00 -16.98
CA ALA A 156 -15.77 -3.29 -17.42
C ALA A 156 -16.74 -3.90 -16.39
N LEU A 157 -16.66 -3.48 -15.11
CA LEU A 157 -17.44 -4.01 -13.97
C LEU A 157 -17.26 -5.53 -13.74
N THR A 158 -16.22 -6.11 -14.31
CA THR A 158 -15.85 -7.51 -14.06
C THR A 158 -15.35 -7.64 -12.64
N VAL A 159 -15.86 -8.62 -11.90
CA VAL A 159 -15.40 -8.93 -10.54
C VAL A 159 -14.26 -9.93 -10.63
N LEU A 160 -13.15 -9.62 -9.95
CA LEU A 160 -11.98 -10.49 -9.87
C LEU A 160 -12.24 -11.67 -8.93
N ASP A 161 -11.93 -12.87 -9.37
CA ASP A 161 -11.81 -14.03 -8.49
C ASP A 161 -10.47 -13.94 -7.74
N ILE A 162 -10.52 -13.28 -6.57
CA ILE A 162 -9.32 -12.99 -5.75
C ILE A 162 -8.66 -14.29 -5.30
N GLU A 163 -9.45 -15.33 -4.90
CA GLU A 163 -8.90 -16.61 -4.43
C GLU A 163 -8.13 -17.33 -5.55
N LYS A 164 -8.66 -17.35 -6.77
CA LYS A 164 -7.96 -17.93 -7.92
C LYS A 164 -6.63 -17.23 -8.18
N PHE A 165 -6.63 -15.90 -8.22
CA PHE A 165 -5.41 -15.11 -8.45
C PHE A 165 -4.41 -15.23 -7.31
N ALA A 166 -4.86 -15.25 -6.05
CA ALA A 166 -4.02 -15.45 -4.87
C ALA A 166 -3.36 -16.84 -4.87
N LYS A 167 -4.14 -17.89 -5.15
CA LYS A 167 -3.64 -19.27 -5.24
C LYS A 167 -2.54 -19.39 -6.31
N ALA A 168 -2.76 -18.82 -7.49
CA ALA A 168 -1.75 -18.81 -8.55
C ALA A 168 -0.51 -18.01 -8.15
N ALA A 169 -0.66 -16.80 -7.59
CA ALA A 169 0.44 -15.97 -7.13
C ALA A 169 1.30 -16.72 -6.09
N HIS A 170 0.67 -17.27 -5.06
CA HIS A 170 1.36 -17.98 -3.99
C HIS A 170 2.03 -19.27 -4.47
N ALA A 171 1.45 -20.00 -5.42
CA ALA A 171 2.08 -21.17 -6.04
C ALA A 171 3.41 -20.83 -6.73
N HIS A 172 3.52 -19.61 -7.26
CA HIS A 172 4.73 -19.06 -7.86
C HIS A 172 5.60 -18.26 -6.85
N GLY A 173 5.26 -18.25 -5.57
CA GLY A 173 6.01 -17.56 -4.51
C GLY A 173 6.06 -16.05 -4.68
N VAL A 174 4.98 -15.43 -5.17
CA VAL A 174 4.83 -13.99 -5.33
C VAL A 174 3.53 -13.48 -4.70
N PRO A 175 3.47 -12.21 -4.23
CA PRO A 175 2.26 -11.66 -3.63
C PRO A 175 1.22 -11.25 -4.68
N LEU A 176 -0.04 -11.19 -4.24
CA LEU A 176 -1.15 -10.58 -4.96
C LEU A 176 -1.43 -9.17 -4.41
N ILE A 177 -1.37 -8.17 -5.27
CA ILE A 177 -1.84 -6.79 -5.00
C ILE A 177 -3.22 -6.62 -5.60
N VAL A 178 -4.18 -6.11 -4.82
CA VAL A 178 -5.55 -5.84 -5.27
C VAL A 178 -5.90 -4.37 -5.06
N ASP A 179 -6.26 -3.67 -6.14
CA ASP A 179 -6.89 -2.36 -6.04
C ASP A 179 -8.36 -2.53 -5.64
N ASN A 180 -8.69 -2.12 -4.40
CA ASN A 180 -10.02 -2.28 -3.80
C ASN A 180 -10.81 -0.96 -3.75
N THR A 181 -10.52 -0.06 -4.68
CA THR A 181 -11.09 1.30 -4.70
C THR A 181 -12.61 1.32 -4.72
N PHE A 182 -13.26 0.53 -5.58
CA PHE A 182 -14.73 0.60 -5.75
C PHE A 182 -15.49 -0.06 -4.61
N PRO A 183 -15.21 -1.30 -4.20
CA PRO A 183 -15.92 -1.92 -3.09
C PRO A 183 -15.67 -1.24 -1.75
N THR A 184 -14.49 -0.67 -1.54
CA THR A 184 -14.00 -0.24 -0.24
C THR A 184 -13.95 -1.39 0.78
N PRO A 185 -13.35 -1.23 1.96
CA PRO A 185 -13.37 -2.28 2.98
C PRO A 185 -14.77 -2.61 3.52
N VAL A 186 -15.76 -1.76 3.20
CA VAL A 186 -17.14 -2.00 3.65
C VAL A 186 -17.77 -3.16 2.87
N ASN A 187 -17.57 -3.20 1.56
CA ASN A 187 -18.18 -4.22 0.70
C ASN A 187 -17.27 -5.42 0.41
N CYS A 188 -15.94 -5.23 0.43
CA CYS A 188 -14.97 -6.30 0.22
C CYS A 188 -13.70 -6.04 1.02
N ARG A 189 -13.16 -7.09 1.63
CA ARG A 189 -11.82 -7.11 2.26
C ARG A 189 -10.98 -8.15 1.53
N PRO A 190 -10.14 -7.76 0.56
CA PRO A 190 -9.36 -8.70 -0.24
C PRO A 190 -8.46 -9.64 0.57
N PHE A 191 -8.02 -9.22 1.77
CA PHE A 191 -7.24 -10.08 2.67
C PHE A 191 -8.00 -11.32 3.17
N GLU A 192 -9.32 -11.29 3.21
CA GLU A 192 -10.15 -12.45 3.57
C GLU A 192 -10.15 -13.50 2.43
N TRP A 193 -9.78 -13.10 1.22
CA TRP A 193 -9.76 -13.89 -0.01
C TRP A 193 -8.34 -14.20 -0.51
N GLY A 194 -7.30 -13.89 0.28
CA GLY A 194 -5.93 -14.26 0.00
C GLY A 194 -5.05 -13.18 -0.63
N ALA A 195 -5.53 -11.97 -0.83
CA ALA A 195 -4.65 -10.85 -1.20
C ALA A 195 -3.61 -10.58 -0.12
N ASP A 196 -2.44 -10.06 -0.53
CA ASP A 196 -1.33 -9.74 0.37
C ASP A 196 -1.22 -8.24 0.60
N ILE A 197 -1.40 -7.45 -0.46
CA ILE A 197 -1.36 -5.98 -0.43
C ILE A 197 -2.66 -5.46 -1.05
N VAL A 198 -3.21 -4.41 -0.46
CA VAL A 198 -4.38 -3.71 -0.99
C VAL A 198 -4.03 -2.26 -1.27
N THR A 199 -4.47 -1.75 -2.42
CA THR A 199 -4.35 -0.34 -2.77
C THR A 199 -5.71 0.32 -2.91
N HIS A 200 -5.77 1.62 -2.73
CA HIS A 200 -6.97 2.43 -2.90
C HIS A 200 -6.67 3.77 -3.55
N SER A 201 -7.53 4.18 -4.46
CA SER A 201 -7.75 5.59 -4.71
C SER A 201 -8.75 6.11 -3.67
N THR A 202 -8.26 6.70 -2.59
CA THR A 202 -9.11 7.26 -1.54
C THR A 202 -9.95 8.45 -2.04
N THR A 203 -9.59 8.99 -3.21
CA THR A 203 -10.32 10.02 -3.99
C THR A 203 -11.79 9.67 -4.24
N LYS A 204 -12.14 8.38 -4.24
CA LYS A 204 -13.44 7.88 -4.66
C LYS A 204 -14.39 7.75 -3.45
N TYR A 205 -14.89 6.56 -3.17
CA TYR A 205 -15.90 6.37 -2.14
C TYR A 205 -15.39 6.58 -0.71
N MET A 206 -14.08 6.44 -0.45
CA MET A 206 -13.52 6.74 0.88
C MET A 206 -13.60 8.22 1.23
N ASP A 207 -13.31 9.13 0.28
CA ASP A 207 -13.60 10.56 0.45
C ASP A 207 -15.11 10.82 0.40
N GLY A 208 -15.82 10.18 -0.54
CA GLY A 208 -17.26 10.21 -0.69
C GLY A 208 -17.86 11.56 -1.12
N HIS A 209 -17.07 12.63 -1.11
CA HIS A 209 -17.51 14.01 -1.31
C HIS A 209 -16.96 14.64 -2.59
N GLY A 210 -16.05 13.96 -3.30
CA GLY A 210 -15.36 14.53 -4.47
C GLY A 210 -14.49 15.73 -4.13
N ALA A 211 -14.03 15.82 -2.89
CA ALA A 211 -13.34 17.00 -2.35
C ALA A 211 -11.81 16.83 -2.35
N VAL A 212 -11.29 15.64 -2.08
CA VAL A 212 -9.84 15.42 -1.95
C VAL A 212 -9.31 14.28 -2.81
N LEU A 213 -8.12 14.50 -3.37
CA LEU A 213 -7.34 13.46 -4.01
C LEU A 213 -6.51 12.73 -2.95
N GLY A 214 -6.38 11.41 -3.10
CA GLY A 214 -5.53 10.63 -2.24
C GLY A 214 -5.45 9.17 -2.66
N GLY A 215 -4.54 8.45 -2.03
CA GLY A 215 -4.38 7.02 -2.14
C GLY A 215 -3.97 6.40 -0.82
N ALA A 216 -4.10 5.10 -0.72
CA ALA A 216 -3.62 4.32 0.41
C ALA A 216 -3.05 2.99 -0.06
N ILE A 217 -2.07 2.50 0.68
CA ILE A 217 -1.53 1.14 0.57
C ILE A 217 -1.70 0.49 1.93
N VAL A 218 -2.22 -0.73 1.93
CA VAL A 218 -2.38 -1.54 3.15
C VAL A 218 -1.68 -2.88 2.94
N ASP A 219 -0.87 -3.27 3.91
CA ASP A 219 -0.21 -4.58 3.95
C ASP A 219 -1.01 -5.51 4.86
N GLY A 220 -1.31 -6.71 4.36
CA GLY A 220 -1.98 -7.77 5.12
C GLY A 220 -1.06 -8.48 6.12
N GLY A 221 0.25 -8.29 6.02
CA GLY A 221 1.26 -8.89 6.90
C GLY A 221 1.34 -10.42 6.84
N LYS A 222 0.86 -11.03 5.74
CA LYS A 222 0.77 -12.50 5.63
C LYS A 222 1.86 -13.09 4.75
N PHE A 223 2.33 -12.35 3.74
CA PHE A 223 3.33 -12.85 2.81
C PHE A 223 4.70 -12.99 3.48
N ASP A 224 5.28 -14.17 3.40
CA ASP A 224 6.58 -14.47 4.00
C ASP A 224 7.72 -14.09 3.05
N TRP A 225 8.20 -12.86 3.17
CA TRP A 225 9.29 -12.32 2.33
C TRP A 225 10.55 -13.15 2.43
N MET A 226 10.90 -13.61 3.65
CA MET A 226 12.12 -14.38 3.89
C MET A 226 12.06 -15.79 3.28
N ALA A 227 10.89 -16.40 3.20
CA ALA A 227 10.71 -17.67 2.50
C ALA A 227 10.95 -17.56 0.99
N HIS A 228 10.90 -16.35 0.43
CA HIS A 228 11.08 -16.05 -0.98
C HIS A 228 12.18 -14.98 -1.22
N ALA A 229 13.21 -14.99 -0.36
CA ALA A 229 14.25 -13.96 -0.34
C ALA A 229 15.01 -13.79 -1.67
N ASP A 230 15.16 -14.85 -2.43
CA ASP A 230 15.75 -14.84 -3.77
C ASP A 230 14.96 -13.99 -4.77
N LYS A 231 13.64 -13.90 -4.58
CA LYS A 231 12.77 -13.08 -5.43
C LYS A 231 12.71 -11.62 -4.97
N PHE A 232 12.90 -11.34 -3.67
CA PHE A 232 12.72 -10.01 -3.09
C PHE A 232 13.99 -9.48 -2.40
N PRO A 233 15.12 -9.37 -3.13
CA PRO A 233 16.36 -8.89 -2.53
C PRO A 233 16.22 -7.51 -1.90
N GLY A 234 15.44 -6.59 -2.49
CA GLY A 234 15.21 -5.27 -1.93
C GLY A 234 14.53 -5.24 -0.55
N LEU A 235 13.90 -6.34 -0.10
CA LEU A 235 13.34 -6.49 1.24
C LEU A 235 14.21 -7.40 2.13
N CYS A 236 14.97 -8.33 1.53
CA CYS A 236 15.60 -9.45 2.22
C CYS A 236 17.13 -9.40 2.24
N THR A 237 17.73 -8.35 1.69
CA THR A 237 19.18 -8.10 1.76
C THR A 237 19.47 -6.74 2.39
N PRO A 238 20.70 -6.50 2.88
CA PRO A 238 21.09 -5.23 3.48
C PRO A 238 20.89 -4.04 2.52
N ASP A 239 20.16 -3.02 2.97
CA ASP A 239 19.89 -1.80 2.22
C ASP A 239 21.03 -0.79 2.39
N GLU A 240 21.69 -0.41 1.29
CA GLU A 240 22.79 0.56 1.30
C GLU A 240 22.32 1.97 1.70
N SER A 241 21.06 2.33 1.44
CA SER A 241 20.53 3.65 1.76
C SER A 241 20.09 3.81 3.23
N TYR A 242 20.03 2.70 3.98
CA TYR A 242 19.66 2.66 5.40
C TYR A 242 20.64 1.81 6.24
N HIS A 243 21.93 2.11 6.10
CA HIS A 243 23.01 1.56 6.96
C HIS A 243 23.06 0.03 7.04
N GLY A 244 22.63 -0.66 5.96
CA GLY A 244 22.66 -2.12 5.89
C GLY A 244 21.49 -2.82 6.60
N ILE A 245 20.39 -2.13 6.85
CA ILE A 245 19.18 -2.76 7.40
C ILE A 245 18.58 -3.74 6.37
N THR A 246 18.21 -4.93 6.83
CA THR A 246 17.37 -5.88 6.09
C THR A 246 15.94 -5.71 6.58
N TYR A 247 15.05 -5.15 5.73
CA TYR A 247 13.69 -4.79 6.15
C TYR A 247 12.89 -5.99 6.66
N ALA A 248 12.92 -7.13 5.94
CA ALA A 248 12.16 -8.32 6.31
C ALA A 248 12.64 -8.95 7.62
N GLU A 249 13.95 -8.93 7.91
CA GLU A 249 14.49 -9.41 9.18
C GLU A 249 14.10 -8.51 10.35
N ARG A 250 14.21 -7.18 10.15
CA ARG A 250 14.02 -6.21 11.23
C ARG A 250 12.56 -5.95 11.56
N PHE A 251 11.70 -5.85 10.55
CA PHE A 251 10.29 -5.44 10.70
C PHE A 251 9.30 -6.59 10.49
N GLY A 252 9.80 -7.79 10.21
CA GLY A 252 8.97 -8.96 9.94
C GLY A 252 8.10 -8.81 8.68
N LYS A 253 7.28 -9.79 8.43
CA LYS A 253 6.33 -9.76 7.31
C LYS A 253 5.22 -8.71 7.50
N GLU A 254 4.96 -8.31 8.75
CA GLU A 254 3.90 -7.37 9.13
C GLU A 254 4.26 -5.90 8.86
N GLY A 255 5.55 -5.57 8.78
CA GLY A 255 5.99 -4.18 8.66
C GLY A 255 6.98 -3.89 7.54
N ALA A 256 7.68 -4.89 7.01
CA ALA A 256 8.77 -4.71 6.06
C ALA A 256 8.35 -3.94 4.80
N PHE A 257 7.22 -4.30 4.22
CA PHE A 257 6.75 -3.73 2.95
C PHE A 257 6.44 -2.23 3.05
N ILE A 258 5.65 -1.83 4.06
CA ILE A 258 5.27 -0.42 4.26
C ILE A 258 6.47 0.39 4.75
N THR A 259 7.33 -0.17 5.61
CA THR A 259 8.55 0.53 6.07
C THR A 259 9.48 0.83 4.90
N LYS A 260 9.75 -0.14 4.01
CA LYS A 260 10.56 0.10 2.81
C LYS A 260 9.93 1.13 1.89
N ALA A 261 8.62 1.01 1.61
CA ALA A 261 7.92 1.98 0.76
C ALA A 261 8.00 3.41 1.33
N THR A 262 7.90 3.58 2.65
CA THR A 262 8.04 4.86 3.32
C THR A 262 9.49 5.36 3.30
N ALA A 263 10.43 4.51 3.70
CA ALA A 263 11.83 4.87 3.86
C ALA A 263 12.53 5.18 2.52
N GLN A 264 12.16 4.49 1.45
CA GLN A 264 12.73 4.70 0.12
C GLN A 264 11.80 5.50 -0.80
N LEU A 265 10.64 4.96 -1.16
CA LEU A 265 9.81 5.55 -2.22
C LEU A 265 9.17 6.87 -1.79
N MET A 266 8.62 6.96 -0.58
CA MET A 266 8.07 8.22 -0.08
C MET A 266 9.18 9.26 0.12
N ARG A 267 10.35 8.86 0.63
CA ARG A 267 11.51 9.73 0.77
C ARG A 267 11.94 10.34 -0.56
N ASP A 268 12.04 9.52 -1.62
CA ASP A 268 12.68 9.89 -2.88
C ASP A 268 11.68 10.50 -3.87
N PHE A 269 10.46 9.98 -3.97
CA PHE A 269 9.43 10.48 -4.90
C PHE A 269 8.51 11.52 -4.28
N GLY A 270 8.35 11.52 -2.96
CA GLY A 270 7.62 12.56 -2.24
C GLY A 270 6.11 12.63 -2.50
N SER A 271 5.49 11.54 -2.96
CA SER A 271 4.05 11.48 -3.26
C SER A 271 3.19 11.38 -1.99
N MET A 272 3.48 12.24 -1.01
CA MET A 272 2.79 12.26 0.28
C MET A 272 1.40 12.88 0.20
N GLN A 273 0.50 12.43 1.07
CA GLN A 273 -0.77 13.10 1.34
C GLN A 273 -0.54 14.33 2.21
N SER A 274 -1.19 15.47 1.91
CA SER A 274 -1.13 16.61 2.82
C SER A 274 -1.95 16.36 4.09
N PRO A 275 -1.53 16.87 5.27
CA PRO A 275 -2.29 16.71 6.52
C PRO A 275 -3.72 17.22 6.44
N MET A 276 -3.95 18.32 5.73
CA MET A 276 -5.30 18.86 5.51
C MET A 276 -6.17 17.90 4.68
N ASN A 277 -5.62 17.32 3.61
CA ASN A 277 -6.35 16.35 2.79
C ASN A 277 -6.60 15.05 3.57
N ALA A 278 -5.64 14.61 4.40
CA ALA A 278 -5.83 13.46 5.27
C ALA A 278 -6.97 13.70 6.28
N TYR A 279 -7.04 14.90 6.88
CA TYR A 279 -8.15 15.26 7.75
C TYR A 279 -9.50 15.24 7.03
N MET A 280 -9.58 15.82 5.82
CA MET A 280 -10.80 15.77 5.00
C MET A 280 -11.20 14.33 4.65
N LEU A 281 -10.23 13.50 4.29
CA LEU A 281 -10.46 12.07 4.07
C LEU A 281 -10.99 11.37 5.33
N ASN A 282 -10.48 11.73 6.52
CA ASN A 282 -11.01 11.19 7.77
C ASN A 282 -12.52 11.46 7.94
N LEU A 283 -12.96 12.68 7.58
CA LEU A 283 -14.39 13.02 7.60
C LEU A 283 -15.19 12.19 6.58
N GLY A 284 -14.62 11.95 5.40
CA GLY A 284 -15.23 11.05 4.40
C GLY A 284 -15.40 9.63 4.92
N LEU A 285 -14.37 9.08 5.55
CA LEU A 285 -14.39 7.74 6.14
C LEU A 285 -15.46 7.57 7.26
N GLU A 286 -15.83 8.64 7.94
CA GLU A 286 -16.88 8.61 8.96
C GLU A 286 -18.29 8.35 8.37
N SER A 287 -18.45 8.57 7.06
CA SER A 287 -19.71 8.37 6.34
C SER A 287 -19.66 7.24 5.29
N LEU A 288 -18.57 6.48 5.26
CA LEU A 288 -18.33 5.41 4.28
C LEU A 288 -19.34 4.23 4.39
#